data_cad2bb40f0e309bc13c7b16f37d764be
#
_entry.id   cad2bb40f0e309bc13c7b16f37d764be
#
_cell.length_a   1.000
_cell.length_b   1.000
_cell.length_c   1.000
_cell.angle_alpha   90.00
_cell.angle_beta   90.00
_cell.angle_gamma   90.00
#
_symmetry.space_group_name_H-M   'P 1'
#
loop_
_entity.id
_entity.type
_entity.pdbx_description
1 polymer ?
#
loop_
_entity_poly.entity_id
_entity_poly.type
_entity_poly.pdbx_seq_one_letter_code
_entity_poly.pdbx_strand_id
1 'polypeptide(L)'
;MRKILLTSILILSMNNITFANNEYSNSEYQNLLNNYIGEMRNETDIFGGSIYKALYKGLDEGYIIPNVNRIEILSDSCKGIADNMKDIKIKDNNIQVKHNELVNKYYEVHQALEVLLQSRKEVIYTNKSTANKLIKLIVIDHTTGYRANKKIEELNNIYKDINKSLN
;
A
#
# COMPACT_ATOMS: atom_id res chain seq x y z
N MET A 1 4.28 12.67 -12.91
CA MET A 1 4.29 13.43 -11.66
C MET A 1 2.90 13.87 -11.14
N ARG A 2 1.95 14.37 -11.96
CA ARG A 2 0.63 14.85 -11.48
C ARG A 2 -0.27 13.81 -10.81
N LYS A 3 -0.24 12.52 -11.22
CA LYS A 3 -1.13 11.48 -10.67
C LYS A 3 -0.72 10.96 -9.27
N ILE A 4 0.55 11.08 -8.91
CA ILE A 4 1.07 10.66 -7.58
C ILE A 4 0.68 11.69 -6.50
N LEU A 5 0.69 12.97 -6.87
CA LEU A 5 0.24 14.04 -5.97
C LEU A 5 -1.27 13.92 -5.62
N LEU A 6 -2.09 13.50 -6.59
CA LEU A 6 -3.53 13.32 -6.39
C LEU A 6 -3.86 12.19 -5.40
N THR A 7 -3.15 11.08 -5.43
CA THR A 7 -3.38 9.97 -4.49
C THR A 7 -2.97 10.38 -3.06
N SER A 8 -1.84 11.09 -2.91
CA SER A 8 -1.37 11.58 -1.61
C SER A 8 -2.28 12.67 -1.02
N ILE A 9 -2.85 13.54 -1.86
CA ILE A 9 -3.79 14.61 -1.44
C ILE A 9 -5.16 14.00 -1.06
N LEU A 10 -5.62 12.96 -1.76
CA LEU A 10 -6.87 12.27 -1.42
C LEU A 10 -6.78 11.57 -0.06
N ILE A 11 -5.63 10.95 0.26
CA ILE A 11 -5.40 10.29 1.54
C ILE A 11 -5.37 11.30 2.69
N LEU A 12 -4.78 12.48 2.49
CA LEU A 12 -4.79 13.56 3.49
C LEU A 12 -6.21 14.13 3.75
N SER A 13 -7.09 14.10 2.75
CA SER A 13 -8.49 14.54 2.93
C SER A 13 -9.36 13.51 3.66
N MET A 14 -9.01 12.21 3.61
CA MET A 14 -9.74 11.17 4.34
C MET A 14 -9.59 11.26 5.87
N ASN A 15 -8.50 11.83 6.38
CA ASN A 15 -8.30 12.00 7.82
C ASN A 15 -9.35 12.90 8.51
N ASN A 16 -10.20 13.60 7.74
CA ASN A 16 -11.26 14.46 8.25
C ASN A 16 -12.68 13.97 7.91
N ILE A 17 -12.82 12.81 7.24
CA ILE A 17 -14.14 12.24 6.94
C ILE A 17 -14.54 11.35 8.12
N THR A 18 -15.32 11.88 9.04
CA THR A 18 -16.07 11.07 10.00
C THR A 18 -17.18 10.34 9.22
N PHE A 19 -16.98 9.07 8.94
CA PHE A 19 -18.05 8.22 8.45
C PHE A 19 -19.10 8.12 9.56
N ALA A 20 -20.21 8.85 9.41
CA ALA A 20 -21.33 8.80 10.34
C ALA A 20 -21.83 7.35 10.44
N ASN A 21 -22.44 6.99 11.59
CA ASN A 21 -23.01 5.66 11.89
C ASN A 21 -24.19 5.24 10.96
N ASN A 22 -24.16 5.60 9.70
CA ASN A 22 -25.20 5.27 8.71
C ASN A 22 -24.83 3.97 8.00
N GLU A 23 -25.83 3.12 7.83
CA GLU A 23 -25.70 1.95 6.97
C GLU A 23 -25.74 2.39 5.49
N TYR A 24 -24.69 2.07 4.76
CA TYR A 24 -24.57 2.38 3.34
C TYR A 24 -25.36 1.40 2.49
N SER A 25 -26.11 1.93 1.52
CA SER A 25 -26.63 1.15 0.39
C SER A 25 -25.47 0.73 -0.55
N ASN A 26 -25.71 -0.26 -1.39
CA ASN A 26 -24.68 -0.72 -2.34
C ASN A 26 -24.17 0.41 -3.25
N SER A 27 -25.07 1.30 -3.70
CA SER A 27 -24.70 2.44 -4.57
C SER A 27 -23.87 3.50 -3.84
N GLU A 28 -24.21 3.80 -2.58
CA GLU A 28 -23.42 4.73 -1.76
C GLU A 28 -22.05 4.16 -1.45
N TYR A 29 -21.97 2.85 -1.14
CA TYR A 29 -20.71 2.17 -0.90
C TYR A 29 -19.84 2.08 -2.16
N GLN A 30 -20.43 1.82 -3.33
CA GLN A 30 -19.73 1.86 -4.60
C GLN A 30 -19.14 3.24 -4.89
N ASN A 31 -19.89 4.31 -4.64
CA ASN A 31 -19.39 5.68 -4.78
C ASN A 31 -18.22 5.96 -3.81
N LEU A 32 -18.30 5.47 -2.58
CA LEU A 32 -17.20 5.58 -1.62
C LEU A 32 -15.95 4.86 -2.13
N LEU A 33 -16.07 3.63 -2.59
CA LEU A 33 -14.96 2.88 -3.15
C LEU A 33 -14.33 3.61 -4.36
N ASN A 34 -15.14 4.07 -5.30
CA ASN A 34 -14.66 4.71 -6.52
C ASN A 34 -13.95 6.06 -6.26
N ASN A 35 -14.40 6.80 -5.25
CA ASN A 35 -13.85 8.12 -4.94
C ASN A 35 -12.62 8.08 -4.03
N TYR A 36 -12.54 7.10 -3.14
CA TYR A 36 -11.54 7.12 -2.06
C TYR A 36 -10.61 5.90 -2.07
N ILE A 37 -11.00 4.82 -2.75
CA ILE A 37 -10.26 3.57 -2.75
C ILE A 37 -10.02 3.17 -4.19
N GLY A 38 -8.76 3.02 -4.56
CA GLY A 38 -8.34 2.54 -5.86
C GLY A 38 -7.51 1.27 -5.75
N GLU A 39 -7.26 0.63 -6.88
CA GLU A 39 -6.27 -0.44 -6.92
C GLU A 39 -4.89 0.10 -6.51
N MET A 40 -4.25 -0.59 -5.60
CA MET A 40 -2.87 -0.30 -5.24
C MET A 40 -1.95 -0.77 -6.36
N ARG A 41 -1.07 0.12 -6.81
CA ARG A 41 0.00 -0.27 -7.73
C ARG A 41 1.05 -1.08 -6.99
N ASN A 42 1.66 -1.99 -7.71
CA ASN A 42 2.80 -2.75 -7.22
C ASN A 42 4.03 -1.81 -7.09
N GLU A 43 4.23 -1.26 -5.90
CA GLU A 43 5.30 -0.30 -5.62
C GLU A 43 6.68 -0.96 -5.50
N THR A 44 6.72 -2.27 -5.31
CA THR A 44 8.00 -2.99 -5.20
C THR A 44 8.64 -3.20 -6.57
N ASP A 45 7.87 -3.27 -7.67
CA ASP A 45 8.44 -3.29 -9.02
C ASP A 45 9.20 -1.99 -9.33
N ILE A 46 8.72 -0.87 -8.79
CA ILE A 46 9.40 0.42 -8.92
C ILE A 46 10.72 0.40 -8.16
N PHE A 47 10.76 -0.26 -6.99
CA PHE A 47 11.98 -0.38 -6.20
C PHE A 47 13.00 -1.32 -6.87
N GLY A 48 12.58 -2.47 -7.35
CA GLY A 48 13.43 -3.38 -8.13
C GLY A 48 14.07 -2.67 -9.33
N GLY A 49 13.29 -1.86 -10.04
CA GLY A 49 13.78 -1.00 -11.11
C GLY A 49 14.79 0.06 -10.64
N SER A 50 14.67 0.56 -9.42
CA SER A 50 15.61 1.53 -8.84
C SER A 50 16.92 0.90 -8.38
N ILE A 51 16.88 -0.30 -7.80
CA ILE A 51 18.09 -1.08 -7.49
C ILE A 51 18.84 -1.41 -8.78
N TYR A 52 18.11 -1.83 -9.82
CA TYR A 52 18.71 -2.13 -11.11
C TYR A 52 19.39 -0.90 -11.71
N LYS A 53 18.77 0.27 -11.65
CA LYS A 53 19.36 1.53 -12.08
C LYS A 53 20.59 1.92 -11.25
N ALA A 54 20.55 1.71 -9.93
CA ALA A 54 21.68 1.97 -9.05
C ALA A 54 22.88 1.06 -9.38
N LEU A 55 22.64 -0.22 -9.69
CA LEU A 55 23.68 -1.14 -10.13
C LEU A 55 24.34 -0.70 -11.44
N TYR A 56 23.55 -0.20 -12.41
CA TYR A 56 24.06 0.23 -13.71
C TYR A 56 24.70 1.62 -13.70
N LYS A 57 24.25 2.54 -12.84
CA LYS A 57 24.70 3.93 -12.80
C LYS A 57 25.75 4.23 -11.73
N GLY A 58 26.26 3.21 -11.04
CA GLY A 58 27.35 3.38 -10.08
C GLY A 58 26.89 3.74 -8.67
N LEU A 59 25.81 3.11 -8.19
CA LEU A 59 25.48 3.02 -6.76
C LEU A 59 25.14 4.36 -6.10
N ASP A 60 24.40 5.20 -6.77
CA ASP A 60 23.92 6.45 -6.18
C ASP A 60 22.82 6.19 -5.13
N GLU A 61 23.09 6.48 -3.86
CA GLU A 61 22.12 6.38 -2.75
C GLU A 61 20.87 7.25 -2.98
N GLY A 62 20.95 8.28 -3.81
CA GLY A 62 19.84 9.13 -4.23
C GLY A 62 18.70 8.38 -4.91
N TYR A 63 18.90 7.14 -5.37
CA TYR A 63 17.83 6.30 -5.92
C TYR A 63 17.15 5.42 -4.87
N ILE A 64 17.80 5.15 -3.75
CA ILE A 64 17.34 4.18 -2.74
C ILE A 64 16.50 4.86 -1.65
N ILE A 65 16.95 6.00 -1.13
CA ILE A 65 16.29 6.72 -0.03
C ILE A 65 14.86 7.18 -0.39
N PRO A 66 14.59 7.79 -1.56
CA PRO A 66 13.24 8.21 -1.93
C PRO A 66 12.23 7.05 -1.95
N ASN A 67 12.68 5.83 -2.25
CA ASN A 67 11.79 4.66 -2.28
C ASN A 67 11.46 4.14 -0.88
N VAL A 68 12.36 4.30 0.09
CA VAL A 68 12.06 4.00 1.50
C VAL A 68 10.97 4.92 2.01
N ASN A 69 11.08 6.22 1.80
CA ASN A 69 10.05 7.20 2.19
C ASN A 69 8.70 6.93 1.52
N ARG A 70 8.72 6.47 0.27
CA ARG A 70 7.51 6.11 -0.46
C ARG A 70 6.81 4.89 0.13
N ILE A 71 7.55 3.88 0.56
CA ILE A 71 6.97 2.70 1.24
C ILE A 71 6.38 3.09 2.58
N GLU A 72 7.03 3.98 3.33
CA GLU A 72 6.51 4.52 4.59
C GLU A 72 5.16 5.21 4.36
N ILE A 73 5.07 6.13 3.41
CA ILE A 73 3.83 6.81 3.03
C ILE A 73 2.75 5.80 2.63
N LEU A 74 3.11 4.76 1.87
CA LEU A 74 2.16 3.75 1.43
C LEU A 74 1.67 2.89 2.61
N SER A 75 2.56 2.53 3.53
CA SER A 75 2.24 1.80 4.75
C SER A 75 1.25 2.57 5.63
N ASP A 76 1.56 3.84 5.89
CA ASP A 76 0.69 4.74 6.68
C ASP A 76 -0.67 4.95 5.99
N SER A 77 -0.67 5.04 4.67
CA SER A 77 -1.89 5.16 3.88
C SER A 77 -2.79 3.94 4.02
N CYS A 78 -2.23 2.72 3.96
CA CYS A 78 -2.99 1.48 4.14
C CYS A 78 -3.62 1.43 5.53
N LYS A 79 -2.87 1.79 6.58
CA LYS A 79 -3.39 1.87 7.93
C LYS A 79 -4.51 2.91 8.05
N GLY A 80 -4.30 4.11 7.53
CA GLY A 80 -5.30 5.18 7.55
C GLY A 80 -6.59 4.81 6.85
N ILE A 81 -6.52 4.14 5.69
CA ILE A 81 -7.70 3.61 4.98
C ILE A 81 -8.42 2.59 5.85
N ALA A 82 -7.72 1.61 6.41
CA ALA A 82 -8.32 0.58 7.24
C ALA A 82 -8.99 1.19 8.49
N ASP A 83 -8.32 2.11 9.18
CA ASP A 83 -8.85 2.79 10.36
C ASP A 83 -10.13 3.59 10.04
N ASN A 84 -10.19 4.24 8.88
CA ASN A 84 -11.37 4.99 8.46
C ASN A 84 -12.53 4.10 8.01
N MET A 85 -12.23 2.91 7.49
CA MET A 85 -13.24 2.01 6.94
C MET A 85 -13.82 1.02 7.96
N LYS A 86 -13.10 0.66 9.01
CA LYS A 86 -13.44 -0.44 9.92
C LYS A 86 -14.85 -0.37 10.53
N ASP A 87 -15.38 0.84 10.72
CA ASP A 87 -16.66 1.09 11.35
C ASP A 87 -17.82 1.29 10.35
N ILE A 88 -17.54 1.17 9.04
CA ILE A 88 -18.56 1.29 8.00
C ILE A 88 -19.49 0.09 8.04
N LYS A 89 -20.80 0.37 8.04
CA LYS A 89 -21.86 -0.63 7.96
C LYS A 89 -22.53 -0.57 6.58
N ILE A 90 -22.76 -1.75 6.01
CA ILE A 90 -23.36 -1.90 4.67
C ILE A 90 -24.62 -2.75 4.83
N LYS A 91 -25.72 -2.32 4.22
CA LYS A 91 -27.02 -2.99 4.31
C LYS A 91 -27.02 -4.41 3.75
N ASP A 92 -26.24 -4.63 2.69
CA ASP A 92 -26.06 -5.95 2.08
C ASP A 92 -25.03 -6.76 2.87
N ASN A 93 -25.48 -7.83 3.52
CA ASN A 93 -24.61 -8.68 4.34
C ASN A 93 -23.48 -9.33 3.55
N ASN A 94 -23.69 -9.68 2.27
CA ASN A 94 -22.64 -10.29 1.47
C ASN A 94 -21.54 -9.26 1.15
N ILE A 95 -21.93 -8.03 0.86
CA ILE A 95 -20.98 -6.92 0.65
C ILE A 95 -20.30 -6.55 1.98
N GLN A 96 -21.03 -6.57 3.11
CA GLN A 96 -20.44 -6.32 4.43
C GLN A 96 -19.31 -7.32 4.77
N VAL A 97 -19.50 -8.60 4.47
CA VAL A 97 -18.45 -9.62 4.69
C VAL A 97 -17.21 -9.32 3.87
N LYS A 98 -17.38 -9.02 2.58
CA LYS A 98 -16.27 -8.65 1.69
C LYS A 98 -15.60 -7.34 2.10
N HIS A 99 -16.38 -6.37 2.59
CA HIS A 99 -15.85 -5.12 3.15
C HIS A 99 -14.94 -5.39 4.36
N ASN A 100 -15.38 -6.22 5.29
CA ASN A 100 -14.57 -6.57 6.45
C ASN A 100 -13.26 -7.28 6.03
N GLU A 101 -13.33 -8.14 5.01
CA GLU A 101 -12.15 -8.78 4.43
C GLU A 101 -11.21 -7.74 3.81
N LEU A 102 -11.74 -6.76 3.06
CA LEU A 102 -10.97 -5.68 2.48
C LEU A 102 -10.23 -4.86 3.56
N VAL A 103 -10.93 -4.48 4.63
CA VAL A 103 -10.35 -3.73 5.76
C VAL A 103 -9.22 -4.53 6.41
N ASN A 104 -9.45 -5.80 6.70
CA ASN A 104 -8.42 -6.68 7.26
C ASN A 104 -7.21 -6.81 6.33
N LYS A 105 -7.46 -6.88 5.01
CA LYS A 105 -6.38 -6.96 4.04
C LYS A 105 -5.55 -5.68 3.98
N TYR A 106 -6.13 -4.51 4.15
CA TYR A 106 -5.38 -3.25 4.28
C TYR A 106 -4.44 -3.27 5.50
N TYR A 107 -4.88 -3.81 6.65
CA TYR A 107 -4.00 -4.00 7.81
C TYR A 107 -2.87 -4.99 7.52
N GLU A 108 -3.15 -6.10 6.83
CA GLU A 108 -2.12 -7.07 6.45
C GLU A 108 -1.08 -6.48 5.50
N VAL A 109 -1.51 -5.65 4.54
CA VAL A 109 -0.60 -4.92 3.63
C VAL A 109 0.25 -3.93 4.42
N HIS A 110 -0.35 -3.14 5.31
CA HIS A 110 0.39 -2.25 6.21
C HIS A 110 1.48 -3.01 6.97
N GLN A 111 1.14 -4.10 7.66
CA GLN A 111 2.12 -4.90 8.41
C GLN A 111 3.25 -5.44 7.52
N ALA A 112 2.93 -5.93 6.32
CA ALA A 112 3.93 -6.44 5.38
C ALA A 112 4.86 -5.32 4.87
N LEU A 113 4.33 -4.12 4.63
CA LEU A 113 5.11 -2.95 4.24
C LEU A 113 5.99 -2.45 5.39
N GLU A 114 5.52 -2.49 6.64
CA GLU A 114 6.35 -2.15 7.81
C GLU A 114 7.55 -3.09 7.96
N VAL A 115 7.35 -4.40 7.81
CA VAL A 115 8.44 -5.38 7.85
C VAL A 115 9.45 -5.09 6.72
N LEU A 116 8.98 -4.79 5.51
CA LEU A 116 9.83 -4.42 4.38
C LEU A 116 10.60 -3.12 4.65
N LEU A 117 9.91 -2.10 5.15
CA LEU A 117 10.47 -0.79 5.49
C LEU A 117 11.57 -0.92 6.53
N GLN A 118 11.31 -1.64 7.63
CA GLN A 118 12.26 -1.86 8.70
C GLN A 118 13.51 -2.60 8.19
N SER A 119 13.31 -3.67 7.43
CA SER A 119 14.41 -4.44 6.84
C SER A 119 15.30 -3.59 5.93
N ARG A 120 14.72 -2.68 5.16
CA ARG A 120 15.46 -1.75 4.29
C ARG A 120 16.19 -0.67 5.08
N LYS A 121 15.52 -0.05 6.07
CA LYS A 121 16.14 0.95 6.96
C LYS A 121 17.38 0.38 7.66
N GLU A 122 17.31 -0.85 8.17
CA GLU A 122 18.44 -1.54 8.79
C GLU A 122 19.67 -1.68 7.88
N VAL A 123 19.45 -1.91 6.58
CA VAL A 123 20.55 -2.03 5.62
C VAL A 123 21.10 -0.67 5.21
N ILE A 124 20.22 0.29 4.90
CA ILE A 124 20.61 1.60 4.35
C ILE A 124 21.43 2.41 5.35
N TYR A 125 21.03 2.39 6.62
CA TYR A 125 21.67 3.19 7.69
C TYR A 125 22.87 2.50 8.37
N THR A 126 23.34 1.35 7.83
CA THR A 126 24.58 0.72 8.33
C THR A 126 25.82 1.37 7.72
N ASN A 127 26.96 1.29 8.45
CA ASN A 127 28.28 1.74 7.97
C ASN A 127 28.96 0.74 7.01
N LYS A 128 28.19 -0.11 6.30
CA LYS A 128 28.73 -1.09 5.35
C LYS A 128 28.98 -0.46 3.99
N SER A 129 29.88 -1.10 3.21
CA SER A 129 30.12 -0.67 1.83
C SER A 129 28.86 -0.73 0.99
N THR A 130 28.73 0.15 0.03
CA THR A 130 27.57 0.28 -0.86
C THR A 130 27.26 -1.03 -1.59
N ALA A 131 28.28 -1.77 -2.03
CA ALA A 131 28.10 -3.09 -2.65
C ALA A 131 27.41 -4.10 -1.72
N ASN A 132 27.83 -4.15 -0.44
CA ASN A 132 27.21 -5.04 0.55
C ASN A 132 25.77 -4.62 0.89
N LYS A 133 25.48 -3.32 0.90
CA LYS A 133 24.11 -2.82 1.06
C LYS A 133 23.21 -3.30 -0.08
N LEU A 134 23.66 -3.17 -1.32
CA LEU A 134 22.89 -3.57 -2.49
C LEU A 134 22.57 -5.06 -2.53
N ILE A 135 23.53 -5.92 -2.26
CA ILE A 135 23.30 -7.37 -2.21
C ILE A 135 22.19 -7.68 -1.19
N LYS A 136 22.26 -7.06 0.00
CA LYS A 136 21.24 -7.26 1.03
C LYS A 136 19.86 -6.73 0.62
N LEU A 137 19.81 -5.57 -0.03
CA LEU A 137 18.55 -5.00 -0.53
C LEU A 137 17.91 -5.88 -1.60
N ILE A 138 18.70 -6.50 -2.48
CA ILE A 138 18.21 -7.48 -3.46
C ILE A 138 17.58 -8.68 -2.75
N VAL A 139 18.24 -9.22 -1.72
CA VAL A 139 17.68 -10.33 -0.94
C VAL A 139 16.38 -9.94 -0.23
N ILE A 140 16.34 -8.74 0.37
CA ILE A 140 15.14 -8.22 1.02
C ILE A 140 13.98 -8.09 0.02
N ASP A 141 14.24 -7.62 -1.20
CA ASP A 141 13.19 -7.47 -2.21
C ASP A 141 12.66 -8.82 -2.69
N HIS A 142 13.52 -9.82 -2.87
CA HIS A 142 13.10 -11.17 -3.23
C HIS A 142 12.40 -11.94 -2.09
N THR A 143 12.46 -11.47 -0.87
CA THR A 143 11.85 -12.11 0.29
C THR A 143 10.68 -11.30 0.85
N THR A 144 10.97 -10.27 1.63
CA THR A 144 9.96 -9.41 2.26
C THR A 144 9.22 -8.55 1.24
N GLY A 145 9.90 -8.07 0.20
CA GLY A 145 9.29 -7.32 -0.90
C GLY A 145 8.29 -8.18 -1.67
N TYR A 146 8.65 -9.41 -2.02
CA TYR A 146 7.73 -10.36 -2.67
C TYR A 146 6.49 -10.64 -1.81
N ARG A 147 6.66 -10.81 -0.48
CA ARG A 147 5.53 -11.03 0.43
C ARG A 147 4.60 -9.82 0.49
N ALA A 148 5.14 -8.62 0.56
CA ALA A 148 4.35 -7.38 0.54
C ALA A 148 3.55 -7.25 -0.77
N ASN A 149 4.19 -7.54 -1.93
CA ASN A 149 3.52 -7.55 -3.22
C ASN A 149 2.37 -8.54 -3.30
N LYS A 150 2.58 -9.76 -2.80
CA LYS A 150 1.53 -10.77 -2.75
C LYS A 150 0.31 -10.28 -1.96
N LYS A 151 0.54 -9.58 -0.83
CA LYS A 151 -0.56 -8.99 -0.04
C LYS A 151 -1.29 -7.87 -0.79
N ILE A 152 -0.56 -7.05 -1.55
CA ILE A 152 -1.15 -6.02 -2.42
C ILE A 152 -1.98 -6.65 -3.54
N GLU A 153 -1.52 -7.73 -4.16
CA GLU A 153 -2.29 -8.46 -5.18
C GLU A 153 -3.58 -9.06 -4.59
N GLU A 154 -3.50 -9.69 -3.41
CA GLU A 154 -4.66 -10.22 -2.69
C GLU A 154 -5.68 -9.10 -2.39
N LEU A 155 -5.23 -7.94 -1.92
CA LEU A 155 -6.06 -6.77 -1.67
C LEU A 155 -6.76 -6.29 -2.94
N ASN A 156 -6.02 -6.15 -4.04
CA ASN A 156 -6.57 -5.74 -5.32
C ASN A 156 -7.62 -6.72 -5.87
N ASN A 157 -7.44 -8.02 -5.63
CA ASN A 157 -8.42 -9.04 -6.02
C ASN A 157 -9.72 -8.89 -5.22
N ILE A 158 -9.65 -8.67 -3.91
CA ILE A 158 -10.83 -8.42 -3.07
C ILE A 158 -11.55 -7.14 -3.54
N TYR A 159 -10.81 -6.07 -3.78
CA TYR A 159 -11.37 -4.81 -4.31
C TYR A 159 -12.13 -5.02 -5.63
N LYS A 160 -11.55 -5.77 -6.57
CA LYS A 160 -12.19 -6.11 -7.84
C LYS A 160 -13.44 -6.97 -7.67
N ASP A 161 -13.40 -7.92 -6.75
CA ASP A 161 -14.53 -8.81 -6.47
C ASP A 161 -15.70 -8.05 -5.83
N ILE A 162 -15.43 -7.08 -4.95
CA ILE A 162 -16.46 -6.18 -4.41
C ILE A 162 -17.08 -5.36 -5.54
N ASN A 163 -16.28 -4.70 -6.37
CA ASN A 163 -16.78 -3.88 -7.48
C ASN A 163 -17.64 -4.70 -8.46
N LYS A 164 -17.24 -5.96 -8.73
CA LYS A 164 -18.03 -6.86 -9.56
C LYS A 164 -19.37 -7.24 -8.92
N SER A 165 -19.43 -7.31 -7.59
CA SER A 165 -20.66 -7.65 -6.86
C SER A 165 -21.61 -6.47 -6.70
N LEU A 166 -21.12 -5.24 -6.85
CA LEU A 166 -21.89 -4.01 -6.77
C LEU A 166 -22.50 -3.59 -8.11
N ASN A 167 -21.99 -4.10 -9.26
CA ASN A 167 -22.48 -3.88 -10.61
C ASN A 167 -23.46 -4.99 -11.00
#